data_7364040de1e47b65774079fbd8e74901
#
_entry.id   7364040de1e47b65774079fbd8e74901
#
_cell.length_a   1.000
_cell.length_b   1.000
_cell.length_c   1.000
_cell.angle_alpha   90.00
_cell.angle_beta   90.00
_cell.angle_gamma   90.00
#
_symmetry.space_group_name_H-M   'P 1'
#
loop_
_entity.id
_entity.type
_entity.pdbx_description
1 polymer ?
#
loop_
_entity_poly.entity_id
_entity_poly.type
_entity_poly.pdbx_seq_one_letter_code
_entity_poly.pdbx_strand_id
1 'polypeptide(L)'
;MRNVLVAFSGGTDSAFLLSIALETLPKDNVRAITANSCFLPQKELDDSIRFCKNRDCPHLIIDVDVLGIPGVADNPPNRCYLCKKAIFKEFSKISKSYNAILVDGSNADDASDYRPGRKALEELAVRSPLAEAGLEKYEIREVSRIMGLSTAGKPSSACLASRFPYGRRLTLEDLQNTSRAEEFLMGTVPTAKQVRVRVHQGNLARIEVENGCFAEILQKRHEIVAKFKDLGFDYITLDLQGYRMGSMNEALKRG
;
A
#
# COMPACT_ATOMS: atom_id res chain seq x y z
N MET A 1 -7.36 -18.03 18.89
CA MET A 1 -5.96 -18.15 18.48
C MET A 1 -5.08 -17.92 19.70
N ARG A 2 -3.96 -18.66 19.90
CA ARG A 2 -3.08 -18.42 21.06
C ARG A 2 -1.99 -17.40 20.72
N ASN A 3 -1.32 -17.54 19.57
CA ASN A 3 -0.30 -16.63 19.10
C ASN A 3 -0.64 -16.18 17.68
N VAL A 4 -0.48 -14.91 17.38
CA VAL A 4 -0.74 -14.36 16.05
C VAL A 4 0.43 -13.52 15.54
N LEU A 5 0.70 -13.66 14.25
CA LEU A 5 1.59 -12.79 13.49
C LEU A 5 0.72 -12.04 12.48
N VAL A 6 0.55 -10.74 12.69
CA VAL A 6 -0.30 -9.89 11.85
C VAL A 6 0.53 -9.34 10.70
N ALA A 7 0.17 -9.67 9.46
CA ALA A 7 0.73 -9.02 8.27
C ALA A 7 0.26 -7.55 8.24
N PHE A 8 1.15 -6.65 8.63
CA PHE A 8 0.84 -5.27 8.93
C PHE A 8 1.36 -4.34 7.82
N SER A 9 0.45 -3.73 7.09
CA SER A 9 0.76 -2.78 6.01
C SER A 9 0.71 -1.30 6.44
N GLY A 10 0.31 -1.01 7.69
CA GLY A 10 0.05 0.35 8.14
C GLY A 10 -1.24 0.98 7.58
N GLY A 11 -2.03 0.24 6.82
CA GLY A 11 -3.36 0.65 6.35
C GLY A 11 -4.44 0.45 7.42
N THR A 12 -5.64 1.04 7.21
CA THR A 12 -6.75 1.03 8.17
C THR A 12 -7.11 -0.37 8.64
N ASP A 13 -7.32 -1.31 7.72
CA ASP A 13 -7.82 -2.65 8.02
C ASP A 13 -6.80 -3.47 8.84
N SER A 14 -5.51 -3.44 8.43
CA SER A 14 -4.44 -4.12 9.17
C SER A 14 -4.18 -3.48 10.54
N ALA A 15 -4.35 -2.16 10.67
CA ALA A 15 -4.21 -1.44 11.94
C ALA A 15 -5.36 -1.77 12.89
N PHE A 16 -6.57 -1.88 12.37
CA PHE A 16 -7.73 -2.34 13.13
C PHE A 16 -7.53 -3.77 13.62
N LEU A 17 -7.18 -4.70 12.73
CA LEU A 17 -6.91 -6.09 13.10
C LEU A 17 -5.83 -6.19 14.18
N LEU A 18 -4.71 -5.47 14.04
CA LEU A 18 -3.63 -5.47 15.02
C LEU A 18 -4.10 -4.92 16.38
N SER A 19 -4.90 -3.85 16.37
CA SER A 19 -5.44 -3.26 17.59
C SER A 19 -6.38 -4.21 18.34
N ILE A 20 -7.31 -4.86 17.61
CA ILE A 20 -8.21 -5.86 18.20
C ILE A 20 -7.43 -7.07 18.74
N ALA A 21 -6.38 -7.52 18.01
CA ALA A 21 -5.55 -8.61 18.50
C ALA A 21 -4.85 -8.25 19.82
N LEU A 22 -4.33 -7.01 19.95
CA LEU A 22 -3.67 -6.53 21.18
C LEU A 22 -4.64 -6.33 22.36
N GLU A 23 -5.92 -6.08 22.10
CA GLU A 23 -6.95 -5.94 23.13
C GLU A 23 -7.51 -7.29 23.59
N THR A 24 -7.49 -8.30 22.70
CA THR A 24 -8.15 -9.59 22.98
C THR A 24 -7.19 -10.70 23.38
N LEU A 25 -5.90 -10.56 23.09
CA LEU A 25 -4.87 -11.55 23.38
C LEU A 25 -3.80 -10.96 24.32
N PRO A 26 -3.09 -11.81 25.08
CA PRO A 26 -1.89 -11.36 25.80
C PRO A 26 -0.89 -10.70 24.84
N LYS A 27 -0.30 -9.57 25.22
CA LYS A 27 0.62 -8.79 24.36
C LYS A 27 1.76 -9.64 23.80
N ASP A 28 2.32 -10.54 24.58
CA ASP A 28 3.42 -11.43 24.18
C ASP A 28 3.03 -12.40 23.05
N ASN A 29 1.73 -12.59 22.84
CA ASN A 29 1.16 -13.48 21.84
C ASN A 29 0.84 -12.76 20.52
N VAL A 30 1.05 -11.44 20.42
CA VAL A 30 0.78 -10.64 19.25
C VAL A 30 2.07 -10.02 18.71
N ARG A 31 2.33 -10.21 17.43
CA ARG A 31 3.44 -9.57 16.69
C ARG A 31 2.93 -9.03 15.38
N ALA A 32 3.48 -7.89 14.96
CA ALA A 32 3.31 -7.37 13.62
C ALA A 32 4.49 -7.78 12.73
N ILE A 33 4.23 -7.97 11.43
CA ILE A 33 5.28 -8.17 10.43
C ILE A 33 5.00 -7.32 9.20
N THR A 34 6.00 -6.59 8.72
CA THR A 34 5.92 -5.73 7.52
C THR A 34 7.04 -6.09 6.56
N ALA A 35 6.71 -6.23 5.28
CA ALA A 35 7.72 -6.34 4.22
C ALA A 35 8.17 -4.94 3.81
N ASN A 36 9.44 -4.63 4.05
CA ASN A 36 10.11 -3.47 3.47
C ASN A 36 10.55 -3.81 2.05
N SER A 37 10.12 -3.02 1.08
CA SER A 37 10.47 -3.24 -0.33
C SER A 37 10.38 -1.93 -1.11
N CYS A 38 10.98 -1.89 -2.30
CA CYS A 38 10.89 -0.72 -3.18
C CYS A 38 9.45 -0.39 -3.66
N PHE A 39 8.47 -1.27 -3.39
CA PHE A 39 7.06 -1.01 -3.67
C PHE A 39 6.34 -0.29 -2.53
N LEU A 40 6.93 -0.25 -1.32
CA LEU A 40 6.37 0.41 -0.16
C LEU A 40 6.97 1.83 -0.04
N PRO A 41 6.16 2.91 -0.06
CA PRO A 41 6.67 4.24 0.22
C PRO A 41 7.30 4.31 1.62
N GLN A 42 8.42 5.04 1.78
CA GLN A 42 9.13 5.16 3.06
C GLN A 42 8.20 5.68 4.18
N LYS A 43 7.38 6.67 3.88
CA LYS A 43 6.38 7.20 4.82
C LYS A 43 5.45 6.12 5.38
N GLU A 44 5.02 5.17 4.55
CA GLU A 44 4.16 4.07 4.99
C GLU A 44 4.88 3.13 5.96
N LEU A 45 6.17 2.87 5.70
CA LEU A 45 7.01 2.09 6.61
C LEU A 45 7.19 2.81 7.95
N ASP A 46 7.53 4.11 7.93
CA ASP A 46 7.73 4.93 9.13
C ASP A 46 6.43 5.02 9.96
N ASP A 47 5.29 5.18 9.30
CA ASP A 47 3.97 5.19 9.96
C ASP A 47 3.68 3.83 10.62
N SER A 48 4.04 2.72 9.96
CA SER A 48 3.85 1.37 10.52
C SER A 48 4.71 1.14 11.76
N ILE A 49 5.97 1.57 11.73
CA ILE A 49 6.89 1.51 12.86
C ILE A 49 6.33 2.32 14.04
N ARG A 50 5.91 3.55 13.78
CA ARG A 50 5.36 4.45 14.80
C ARG A 50 4.08 3.88 15.40
N PHE A 51 3.20 3.30 14.59
CA PHE A 51 1.97 2.68 15.05
C PHE A 51 2.23 1.53 16.02
N CYS A 52 3.15 0.63 15.68
CA CYS A 52 3.51 -0.50 16.55
C CYS A 52 4.21 -0.03 17.83
N LYS A 53 5.15 0.93 17.72
CA LYS A 53 5.85 1.50 18.86
C LYS A 53 4.89 2.13 19.87
N ASN A 54 3.89 2.89 19.41
CA ASN A 54 2.91 3.55 20.28
C ASN A 54 1.97 2.57 20.99
N ARG A 55 1.97 1.29 20.61
CA ARG A 55 1.16 0.22 21.21
C ARG A 55 1.97 -0.84 21.93
N ASP A 56 3.28 -0.63 22.08
CA ASP A 56 4.21 -1.63 22.63
C ASP A 56 4.08 -3.00 21.94
N CYS A 57 3.82 -3.01 20.63
CA CYS A 57 3.69 -4.23 19.84
C CYS A 57 5.04 -4.58 19.19
N PRO A 58 5.58 -5.80 19.42
CA PRO A 58 6.76 -6.25 18.70
C PRO A 58 6.53 -6.23 17.19
N HIS A 59 7.40 -5.54 16.44
CA HIS A 59 7.29 -5.34 15.01
C HIS A 59 8.51 -5.88 14.27
N LEU A 60 8.29 -6.90 13.45
CA LEU A 60 9.29 -7.49 12.58
C LEU A 60 9.25 -6.77 11.23
N ILE A 61 10.38 -6.25 10.79
CA ILE A 61 10.53 -5.68 9.46
C ILE A 61 11.48 -6.58 8.69
N ILE A 62 11.04 -7.08 7.55
CA ILE A 62 11.88 -7.90 6.68
C ILE A 62 12.09 -7.21 5.34
N ASP A 63 13.34 -7.14 4.89
CA ASP A 63 13.67 -6.62 3.57
C ASP A 63 13.36 -7.68 2.51
N VAL A 64 12.62 -7.27 1.47
CA VAL A 64 12.24 -8.15 0.36
C VAL A 64 12.61 -7.51 -0.96
N ASP A 65 13.50 -8.14 -1.71
CA ASP A 65 13.78 -7.75 -3.10
C ASP A 65 12.64 -8.22 -4.01
N VAL A 66 11.60 -7.38 -4.12
CA VAL A 66 10.42 -7.69 -4.94
C VAL A 66 10.71 -7.63 -6.43
N LEU A 67 11.72 -6.87 -6.89
CA LEU A 67 12.11 -6.84 -8.30
C LEU A 67 12.87 -8.10 -8.72
N GLY A 68 13.55 -8.75 -7.79
CA GLY A 68 14.20 -10.06 -8.00
C GLY A 68 13.23 -11.24 -8.04
N ILE A 69 11.95 -11.05 -7.67
CA ILE A 69 10.94 -12.12 -7.78
C ILE A 69 10.62 -12.36 -9.27
N PRO A 70 10.73 -13.61 -9.78
CA PRO A 70 10.49 -13.93 -11.18
C PRO A 70 9.14 -13.39 -11.69
N GLY A 71 9.20 -12.60 -12.76
CA GLY A 71 8.03 -12.01 -13.42
C GLY A 71 7.46 -10.74 -12.77
N VAL A 72 7.89 -10.35 -11.57
CA VAL A 72 7.36 -9.14 -10.89
C VAL A 72 7.84 -7.86 -11.56
N ALA A 73 9.13 -7.80 -11.94
CA ALA A 73 9.70 -6.62 -12.60
C ALA A 73 9.05 -6.31 -13.96
N ASP A 74 8.50 -7.30 -14.65
CA ASP A 74 7.83 -7.12 -15.94
C ASP A 74 6.41 -6.53 -15.81
N ASN A 75 5.97 -6.30 -14.56
CA ASN A 75 4.69 -5.67 -14.24
C ASN A 75 3.47 -6.29 -14.94
N PRO A 76 3.29 -7.60 -14.88
CA PRO A 76 2.14 -8.26 -15.51
C PRO A 76 0.84 -7.98 -14.73
N PRO A 77 -0.35 -8.21 -15.32
CA PRO A 77 -1.63 -8.06 -14.64
C PRO A 77 -1.74 -8.85 -13.33
N ASN A 78 -1.09 -10.02 -13.25
CA ASN A 78 -1.03 -10.86 -12.05
C ASN A 78 0.15 -10.54 -11.11
N ARG A 79 0.88 -9.40 -11.31
CA ARG A 79 2.00 -8.98 -10.46
C ARG A 79 1.68 -9.06 -8.97
N CYS A 80 0.48 -8.58 -8.57
CA CYS A 80 0.07 -8.59 -7.16
C CYS A 80 0.02 -10.01 -6.57
N TYR A 81 -0.39 -11.00 -7.34
CA TYR A 81 -0.35 -12.40 -6.93
C TYR A 81 1.08 -12.89 -6.73
N LEU A 82 1.96 -12.66 -7.71
CA LEU A 82 3.36 -13.10 -7.65
C LEU A 82 4.08 -12.50 -6.43
N CYS A 83 3.97 -11.18 -6.28
CA CYS A 83 4.58 -10.44 -5.18
C CYS A 83 4.03 -10.90 -3.83
N LYS A 84 2.70 -10.96 -3.67
CA LYS A 84 2.07 -11.34 -2.40
C LYS A 84 2.39 -12.78 -2.03
N LYS A 85 2.40 -13.70 -3.00
CA LYS A 85 2.78 -15.11 -2.77
C LYS A 85 4.21 -15.25 -2.23
N ALA A 86 5.17 -14.52 -2.79
CA ALA A 86 6.55 -14.56 -2.34
C ALA A 86 6.68 -13.98 -0.92
N ILE A 87 6.14 -12.80 -0.66
CA ILE A 87 6.18 -12.15 0.66
C ILE A 87 5.53 -13.02 1.74
N PHE A 88 4.32 -13.52 1.49
CA PHE A 88 3.59 -14.32 2.48
C PHE A 88 4.19 -15.71 2.68
N LYS A 89 4.93 -16.24 1.71
CA LYS A 89 5.75 -17.45 1.91
C LYS A 89 6.85 -17.23 2.95
N GLU A 90 7.53 -16.08 2.92
CA GLU A 90 8.52 -15.72 3.94
C GLU A 90 7.84 -15.45 5.29
N PHE A 91 6.72 -14.72 5.32
CA PHE A 91 5.95 -14.52 6.54
C PHE A 91 5.50 -15.85 7.17
N SER A 92 5.10 -16.83 6.36
CA SER A 92 4.70 -18.16 6.83
C SER A 92 5.86 -18.93 7.47
N LYS A 93 7.09 -18.79 6.97
CA LYS A 93 8.27 -19.38 7.61
C LYS A 93 8.50 -18.75 9.00
N ILE A 94 8.42 -17.42 9.06
CA ILE A 94 8.62 -16.68 10.31
C ILE A 94 7.49 -17.00 11.30
N SER A 95 6.22 -17.06 10.87
CA SER A 95 5.10 -17.40 11.74
C SER A 95 5.27 -18.77 12.41
N LYS A 96 5.78 -19.75 11.66
CA LYS A 96 6.08 -21.09 12.20
C LYS A 96 7.17 -21.06 13.26
N SER A 97 8.23 -20.25 13.11
CA SER A 97 9.30 -20.13 14.12
C SER A 97 8.81 -19.53 15.43
N TYR A 98 7.74 -18.71 15.40
CA TYR A 98 7.07 -18.15 16.58
C TYR A 98 5.90 -19.01 17.07
N ASN A 99 5.63 -20.16 16.46
CA ASN A 99 4.42 -20.95 16.71
C ASN A 99 3.15 -20.09 16.69
N ALA A 100 3.07 -19.18 15.71
CA ALA A 100 2.01 -18.20 15.56
C ALA A 100 1.18 -18.47 14.30
N ILE A 101 -0.10 -18.11 14.32
CA ILE A 101 -0.96 -18.12 13.14
C ILE A 101 -0.73 -16.81 12.38
N LEU A 102 -0.39 -16.92 11.09
CA LEU A 102 -0.28 -15.78 10.21
C LEU A 102 -1.69 -15.30 9.82
N VAL A 103 -1.95 -14.02 10.05
CA VAL A 103 -3.23 -13.37 9.73
C VAL A 103 -3.02 -12.11 8.90
N ASP A 104 -3.99 -11.77 8.04
CA ASP A 104 -3.98 -10.54 7.26
C ASP A 104 -5.27 -9.72 7.47
N GLY A 105 -5.22 -8.44 7.11
CA GLY A 105 -6.31 -7.49 7.27
C GLY A 105 -7.30 -7.45 6.09
N SER A 106 -7.44 -8.52 5.31
CA SER A 106 -8.49 -8.59 4.29
C SER A 106 -9.87 -8.57 4.94
N ASN A 107 -10.81 -7.81 4.36
CA ASN A 107 -12.18 -7.61 4.84
C ASN A 107 -13.23 -8.26 3.91
N ALA A 108 -14.52 -8.15 4.26
CA ALA A 108 -15.60 -8.78 3.50
C ALA A 108 -15.72 -8.22 2.06
N ASP A 109 -15.51 -6.91 1.86
CA ASP A 109 -15.61 -6.28 0.53
C ASP A 109 -14.53 -6.78 -0.43
N ASP A 110 -13.38 -7.24 0.09
CA ASP A 110 -12.29 -7.78 -0.73
C ASP A 110 -12.69 -9.08 -1.45
N ALA A 111 -13.82 -9.71 -1.06
CA ALA A 111 -14.34 -10.90 -1.70
C ALA A 111 -14.99 -10.62 -3.07
N SER A 112 -15.56 -9.42 -3.25
CA SER A 112 -16.27 -9.01 -4.47
C SER A 112 -15.36 -8.32 -5.49
N ASP A 113 -14.13 -7.94 -5.10
CA ASP A 113 -13.19 -7.22 -5.96
C ASP A 113 -12.20 -8.18 -6.64
N TYR A 114 -11.85 -7.89 -7.91
CA TYR A 114 -10.79 -8.62 -8.60
C TYR A 114 -9.43 -8.34 -7.96
N ARG A 115 -9.06 -9.16 -6.99
CA ARG A 115 -7.78 -9.05 -6.28
C ARG A 115 -6.92 -10.30 -6.47
N PRO A 116 -6.06 -10.34 -7.49
CA PRO A 116 -5.17 -11.49 -7.75
C PRO A 116 -4.36 -11.93 -6.51
N GLY A 117 -4.02 -10.98 -5.62
CA GLY A 117 -3.28 -11.25 -4.39
C GLY A 117 -4.03 -12.11 -3.37
N ARG A 118 -5.38 -12.20 -3.42
CA ARG A 118 -6.17 -13.04 -2.51
C ARG A 118 -5.90 -14.52 -2.73
N LYS A 119 -5.80 -14.95 -3.98
CA LYS A 119 -5.45 -16.32 -4.34
C LYS A 119 -4.16 -16.78 -3.65
N ALA A 120 -3.17 -15.89 -3.52
CA ALA A 120 -1.92 -16.21 -2.84
C ALA A 120 -2.11 -16.48 -1.34
N LEU A 121 -3.03 -15.76 -0.67
CA LEU A 121 -3.34 -15.98 0.75
C LEU A 121 -4.06 -17.32 0.97
N GLU A 122 -5.01 -17.64 0.11
CA GLU A 122 -5.75 -18.91 0.13
C GLU A 122 -4.80 -20.11 -0.05
N GLU A 123 -3.89 -20.05 -1.05
CA GLU A 123 -2.90 -21.09 -1.30
C GLU A 123 -1.91 -21.29 -0.12
N LEU A 124 -1.66 -20.25 0.66
CA LEU A 124 -0.76 -20.29 1.80
C LEU A 124 -1.47 -20.49 3.14
N ALA A 125 -2.78 -20.74 3.11
CA ALA A 125 -3.64 -20.91 4.29
C ALA A 125 -3.50 -19.76 5.31
N VAL A 126 -3.33 -18.52 4.82
CA VAL A 126 -3.32 -17.31 5.64
C VAL A 126 -4.74 -16.99 6.05
N ARG A 127 -4.99 -16.77 7.33
CA ARG A 127 -6.33 -16.44 7.82
C ARG A 127 -6.61 -14.95 7.68
N SER A 128 -7.86 -14.61 7.40
CA SER A 128 -8.34 -13.23 7.27
C SER A 128 -9.49 -12.97 8.26
N PRO A 129 -9.18 -12.73 9.55
CA PRO A 129 -10.21 -12.70 10.61
C PRO A 129 -11.31 -11.65 10.37
N LEU A 130 -11.02 -10.52 9.72
CA LEU A 130 -12.03 -9.50 9.44
C LEU A 130 -13.01 -9.99 8.37
N ALA A 131 -12.52 -10.64 7.31
CA ALA A 131 -13.35 -11.27 6.29
C ALA A 131 -14.14 -12.45 6.84
N GLU A 132 -13.53 -13.28 7.70
CA GLU A 132 -14.17 -14.41 8.38
C GLU A 132 -15.32 -13.95 9.29
N ALA A 133 -15.19 -12.76 9.90
CA ALA A 133 -16.23 -12.14 10.72
C ALA A 133 -17.28 -11.37 9.90
N GLY A 134 -17.13 -11.29 8.57
CA GLY A 134 -18.04 -10.57 7.69
C GLY A 134 -17.95 -9.05 7.80
N LEU A 135 -16.86 -8.51 8.38
CA LEU A 135 -16.70 -7.06 8.56
C LEU A 135 -16.43 -6.36 7.24
N GLU A 136 -17.25 -5.36 6.95
CA GLU A 136 -17.11 -4.49 5.79
C GLU A 136 -16.19 -3.28 6.08
N LYS A 137 -15.67 -2.69 5.04
CA LYS A 137 -14.69 -1.60 5.14
C LYS A 137 -15.23 -0.37 5.86
N TYR A 138 -16.53 -0.06 5.68
CA TYR A 138 -17.14 1.07 6.36
C TYR A 138 -17.24 0.81 7.88
N GLU A 139 -17.61 -0.41 8.29
CA GLU A 139 -17.69 -0.79 9.71
C GLU A 139 -16.32 -0.72 10.39
N ILE A 140 -15.29 -1.26 9.71
CA ILE A 140 -13.91 -1.19 10.18
C ILE A 140 -13.49 0.27 10.40
N ARG A 141 -13.84 1.18 9.50
CA ARG A 141 -13.53 2.61 9.63
C ARG A 141 -14.29 3.28 10.77
N GLU A 142 -15.58 2.97 10.93
CA GLU A 142 -16.39 3.52 12.03
C GLU A 142 -15.84 3.06 13.39
N VAL A 143 -15.64 1.77 13.56
CA VAL A 143 -15.08 1.25 14.82
C VAL A 143 -13.67 1.77 15.06
N SER A 144 -12.83 1.88 14.02
CA SER A 144 -11.50 2.49 14.12
C SER A 144 -11.56 3.94 14.62
N ARG A 145 -12.59 4.74 14.23
CA ARG A 145 -12.78 6.10 14.75
C ARG A 145 -13.17 6.09 16.22
N ILE A 146 -14.09 5.21 16.61
CA ILE A 146 -14.51 5.03 18.01
C ILE A 146 -13.33 4.65 18.89
N MET A 147 -12.45 3.77 18.39
CA MET A 147 -11.22 3.34 19.08
C MET A 147 -10.12 4.43 19.06
N GLY A 148 -10.32 5.56 18.39
CA GLY A 148 -9.32 6.62 18.26
C GLY A 148 -8.08 6.21 17.47
N LEU A 149 -8.20 5.27 16.51
CA LEU A 149 -7.08 4.84 15.69
C LEU A 149 -6.69 5.95 14.70
N SER A 150 -5.44 6.36 14.72
CA SER A 150 -4.91 7.39 13.79
C SER A 150 -5.05 7.02 12.32
N THR A 151 -5.26 5.73 12.02
CA THR A 151 -5.43 5.19 10.67
C THR A 151 -6.88 5.18 10.18
N ALA A 152 -7.87 5.52 11.03
CA ALA A 152 -9.30 5.45 10.68
C ALA A 152 -9.67 6.30 9.44
N GLY A 153 -9.05 7.47 9.30
CA GLY A 153 -9.21 8.37 8.15
C GLY A 153 -8.17 8.18 7.05
N LYS A 154 -7.24 7.21 7.19
CA LYS A 154 -6.15 7.05 6.24
C LYS A 154 -6.69 6.61 4.88
N PRO A 155 -6.30 7.28 3.79
CA PRO A 155 -6.66 6.87 2.45
C PRO A 155 -6.05 5.51 2.09
N SER A 156 -6.67 4.79 1.15
CA SER A 156 -6.10 3.53 0.66
C SER A 156 -4.74 3.76 0.02
N SER A 157 -3.70 3.12 0.56
CA SER A 157 -2.36 3.15 0.00
C SER A 157 -2.19 1.95 -0.94
N ALA A 158 -1.99 2.24 -2.22
CA ALA A 158 -1.60 1.24 -3.20
C ALA A 158 -0.08 1.25 -3.39
N CYS A 159 0.53 0.09 -3.66
CA CYS A 159 1.98 -0.03 -3.87
C CYS A 159 2.46 0.83 -5.04
N LEU A 160 3.70 1.31 -5.00
CA LEU A 160 4.29 2.20 -6.03
C LEU A 160 4.24 1.60 -7.44
N ALA A 161 4.33 0.29 -7.57
CA ALA A 161 4.21 -0.38 -8.87
C ALA A 161 2.86 -0.11 -9.59
N SER A 162 1.81 0.29 -8.85
CA SER A 162 0.53 0.69 -9.45
C SER A 162 0.57 2.02 -10.20
N ARG A 163 1.67 2.78 -10.12
CA ARG A 163 1.88 4.03 -10.85
C ARG A 163 2.25 3.81 -12.30
N PHE A 164 2.58 2.58 -12.65
CA PHE A 164 3.08 2.19 -13.98
C PHE A 164 2.05 1.35 -14.72
N PRO A 165 1.92 1.51 -16.05
CA PRO A 165 1.04 0.65 -16.85
C PRO A 165 1.54 -0.79 -16.83
N TYR A 166 0.61 -1.74 -16.90
CA TYR A 166 0.96 -3.15 -17.02
C TYR A 166 1.84 -3.40 -18.26
N GLY A 167 2.80 -4.33 -18.13
CA GLY A 167 3.76 -4.65 -19.18
C GLY A 167 4.96 -3.68 -19.27
N ARG A 168 4.93 -2.53 -18.58
CA ARG A 168 6.12 -1.70 -18.43
C ARG A 168 7.04 -2.32 -17.40
N ARG A 169 8.28 -2.63 -17.78
CA ARG A 169 9.30 -3.11 -16.85
C ARG A 169 9.56 -2.07 -15.77
N LEU A 170 9.54 -2.52 -14.52
CA LEU A 170 9.80 -1.70 -13.34
C LEU A 170 11.28 -1.70 -13.01
N THR A 171 11.83 -0.54 -12.73
CA THR A 171 13.20 -0.38 -12.22
C THR A 171 13.17 0.25 -10.84
N LEU A 172 14.23 0.04 -10.06
CA LEU A 172 14.37 0.66 -8.75
C LEU A 172 14.38 2.19 -8.86
N GLU A 173 15.06 2.72 -9.87
CA GLU A 173 15.15 4.15 -10.15
C GLU A 173 13.79 4.78 -10.45
N ASP A 174 13.01 4.18 -11.34
CA ASP A 174 11.64 4.63 -11.67
C ASP A 174 10.76 4.71 -10.41
N LEU A 175 10.80 3.67 -9.57
CA LEU A 175 10.03 3.60 -8.33
C LEU A 175 10.46 4.67 -7.33
N GLN A 176 11.76 4.85 -7.13
CA GLN A 176 12.30 5.87 -6.23
C GLN A 176 11.98 7.28 -6.71
N ASN A 177 12.14 7.57 -8.01
CA ASN A 177 11.83 8.88 -8.56
C ASN A 177 10.34 9.19 -8.45
N THR A 178 9.48 8.18 -8.67
CA THR A 178 8.03 8.33 -8.47
C THR A 178 7.67 8.59 -7.01
N SER A 179 8.28 7.87 -6.07
CA SER A 179 8.07 8.11 -4.63
C SER A 179 8.48 9.52 -4.22
N ARG A 180 9.67 9.95 -4.62
CA ARG A 180 10.18 11.31 -4.36
C ARG A 180 9.30 12.40 -4.96
N ALA A 181 8.73 12.16 -6.14
CA ALA A 181 7.79 13.08 -6.78
C ALA A 181 6.47 13.20 -5.99
N GLU A 182 5.91 12.07 -5.53
CA GLU A 182 4.70 12.07 -4.68
C GLU A 182 4.97 12.75 -3.33
N GLU A 183 6.09 12.45 -2.68
CA GLU A 183 6.51 13.08 -1.41
C GLU A 183 6.69 14.60 -1.56
N PHE A 184 7.35 15.04 -2.63
CA PHE A 184 7.53 16.45 -2.93
C PHE A 184 6.19 17.16 -3.12
N LEU A 185 5.26 16.58 -3.89
CA LEU A 185 3.92 17.15 -4.08
C LEU A 185 3.13 17.23 -2.78
N MET A 186 3.20 16.21 -1.93
CA MET A 186 2.53 16.24 -0.62
C MET A 186 3.08 17.34 0.31
N GLY A 187 4.36 17.67 0.19
CA GLY A 187 4.99 18.79 0.92
C GLY A 187 4.64 20.15 0.32
N THR A 188 4.55 20.23 -1.01
CA THR A 188 4.33 21.47 -1.76
C THR A 188 2.85 21.86 -1.81
N VAL A 189 1.93 20.87 -1.81
CA VAL A 189 0.46 21.03 -1.87
C VAL A 189 -0.17 20.42 -0.63
N PRO A 190 -0.06 21.06 0.54
CA PRO A 190 -0.49 20.48 1.82
C PRO A 190 -2.00 20.25 1.93
N THR A 191 -2.80 20.86 1.05
CA THR A 191 -4.24 20.61 0.96
C THR A 191 -4.59 19.26 0.34
N ALA A 192 -3.65 18.67 -0.42
CA ALA A 192 -3.86 17.37 -1.07
C ALA A 192 -3.77 16.23 -0.05
N LYS A 193 -4.85 15.47 0.09
CA LYS A 193 -4.92 14.24 0.91
C LYS A 193 -4.43 13.02 0.14
N GLN A 194 -4.63 13.04 -1.18
CA GLN A 194 -4.24 11.98 -2.10
C GLN A 194 -3.45 12.55 -3.27
N VAL A 195 -2.23 12.07 -3.44
CA VAL A 195 -1.37 12.40 -4.57
C VAL A 195 -0.95 11.10 -5.26
N ARG A 196 -1.03 11.07 -6.57
CA ARG A 196 -0.44 9.99 -7.37
C ARG A 196 0.28 10.58 -8.59
N VAL A 197 1.47 10.07 -8.82
CA VAL A 197 2.25 10.36 -10.03
C VAL A 197 2.25 9.11 -10.90
N ARG A 198 1.42 9.10 -11.96
CA ARG A 198 1.38 8.00 -12.91
C ARG A 198 2.42 8.20 -13.99
N VAL A 199 3.21 7.17 -14.23
CA VAL A 199 4.31 7.22 -15.19
C VAL A 199 3.92 6.48 -16.45
N HIS A 200 3.89 7.21 -17.57
CA HIS A 200 3.57 6.66 -18.89
C HIS A 200 4.82 6.53 -19.75
N GLN A 201 4.67 6.05 -21.00
CA GLN A 201 5.77 5.98 -21.96
C GLN A 201 6.39 7.37 -22.19
N GLY A 202 7.70 7.42 -22.48
CA GLY A 202 8.43 8.67 -22.66
C GLY A 202 8.58 9.47 -21.36
N ASN A 203 8.70 8.80 -20.21
CA ASN A 203 8.87 9.42 -18.89
C ASN A 203 7.86 10.54 -18.60
N LEU A 204 6.63 10.38 -19.10
CA LEU A 204 5.55 11.30 -18.85
C LEU A 204 4.98 11.07 -17.45
N ALA A 205 5.07 12.08 -16.59
CA ALA A 205 4.42 12.12 -15.28
C ALA A 205 3.02 12.71 -15.42
N ARG A 206 1.99 11.95 -15.04
CA ARG A 206 0.61 12.42 -14.92
C ARG A 206 0.26 12.54 -13.43
N ILE A 207 0.09 13.77 -12.99
CA ILE A 207 -0.24 14.10 -11.60
C ILE A 207 -1.75 13.95 -11.41
N GLU A 208 -2.15 13.14 -10.42
CA GLU A 208 -3.52 13.00 -9.97
C GLU A 208 -3.61 13.51 -8.53
N VAL A 209 -4.45 14.51 -8.30
CA VAL A 209 -4.81 15.08 -6.98
C VAL A 209 -6.31 15.32 -6.94
N GLU A 210 -6.86 15.61 -5.77
CA GLU A 210 -8.28 16.03 -5.68
C GLU A 210 -8.50 17.33 -6.46
N ASN A 211 -9.67 17.47 -7.09
CA ASN A 211 -10.00 18.63 -7.96
C ASN A 211 -9.82 19.96 -7.24
N GLY A 212 -10.07 20.03 -5.94
CA GLY A 212 -9.88 21.23 -5.12
C GLY A 212 -8.42 21.71 -5.03
N CYS A 213 -7.45 20.86 -5.37
CA CYS A 213 -6.02 21.18 -5.32
C CYS A 213 -5.45 21.72 -6.65
N PHE A 214 -6.24 21.75 -7.74
CA PHE A 214 -5.75 22.16 -9.06
C PHE A 214 -5.17 23.58 -9.09
N ALA A 215 -5.87 24.53 -8.46
CA ALA A 215 -5.38 25.91 -8.40
C ALA A 215 -4.00 26.00 -7.73
N GLU A 216 -3.80 25.28 -6.64
CA GLU A 216 -2.53 25.26 -5.90
C GLU A 216 -1.41 24.60 -6.73
N ILE A 217 -1.68 23.48 -7.43
CA ILE A 217 -0.74 22.86 -8.38
C ILE A 217 -0.32 23.88 -9.46
N LEU A 218 -1.27 24.60 -10.05
CA LEU A 218 -0.99 25.59 -11.09
C LEU A 218 -0.18 26.79 -10.57
N GLN A 219 -0.46 27.25 -9.36
CA GLN A 219 0.34 28.31 -8.71
C GLN A 219 1.80 27.86 -8.48
N LYS A 220 2.01 26.60 -8.12
CA LYS A 220 3.32 26.00 -7.85
C LYS A 220 3.97 25.38 -9.08
N ARG A 221 3.41 25.56 -10.29
CA ARG A 221 3.84 24.84 -11.51
C ARG A 221 5.34 24.93 -11.80
N HIS A 222 5.97 26.07 -11.59
CA HIS A 222 7.40 26.25 -11.90
C HIS A 222 8.29 25.41 -10.98
N GLU A 223 7.98 25.38 -9.70
CA GLU A 223 8.67 24.57 -8.69
C GLU A 223 8.45 23.07 -8.96
N ILE A 224 7.21 22.67 -9.25
CA ILE A 224 6.86 21.28 -9.57
C ILE A 224 7.58 20.83 -10.83
N VAL A 225 7.57 21.63 -11.90
CA VAL A 225 8.25 21.28 -13.16
C VAL A 225 9.75 21.15 -12.96
N ALA A 226 10.41 22.10 -12.25
CA ALA A 226 11.83 22.00 -11.97
C ALA A 226 12.19 20.72 -11.23
N LYS A 227 11.47 20.41 -10.13
CA LYS A 227 11.72 19.21 -9.34
C LYS A 227 11.49 17.92 -10.13
N PHE A 228 10.43 17.85 -10.94
CA PHE A 228 10.13 16.66 -11.73
C PHE A 228 11.16 16.45 -12.85
N LYS A 229 11.66 17.52 -13.46
CA LYS A 229 12.77 17.45 -14.42
C LYS A 229 14.03 16.88 -13.77
N ASP A 230 14.38 17.34 -12.57
CA ASP A 230 15.52 16.81 -11.79
C ASP A 230 15.34 15.31 -11.46
N LEU A 231 14.10 14.84 -11.33
CA LEU A 231 13.75 13.43 -11.11
C LEU A 231 13.67 12.61 -12.41
N GLY A 232 14.01 13.19 -13.58
CA GLY A 232 14.09 12.50 -14.86
C GLY A 232 12.77 12.38 -15.63
N PHE A 233 11.73 13.15 -15.26
CA PHE A 233 10.50 13.19 -16.04
C PHE A 233 10.63 14.17 -17.23
N ASP A 234 10.29 13.70 -18.45
CA ASP A 234 10.36 14.52 -19.64
C ASP A 234 9.11 15.41 -19.83
N TYR A 235 7.97 14.91 -19.43
CA TYR A 235 6.69 15.64 -19.53
C TYR A 235 5.95 15.56 -18.20
N ILE A 236 5.44 16.70 -17.76
CA ILE A 236 4.66 16.83 -16.52
C ILE A 236 3.25 17.31 -16.89
N THR A 237 2.25 16.52 -16.54
CA THR A 237 0.85 16.79 -16.87
C THR A 237 -0.03 16.68 -15.63
N LEU A 238 -1.13 17.43 -15.62
CA LEU A 238 -2.17 17.32 -14.60
C LEU A 238 -3.35 16.55 -15.20
N ASP A 239 -3.83 15.52 -14.51
CA ASP A 239 -5.04 14.81 -14.90
C ASP A 239 -6.26 15.67 -14.55
N LEU A 240 -6.98 16.16 -15.58
CA LEU A 240 -8.15 17.02 -15.40
C LEU A 240 -9.34 16.31 -14.74
N GLN A 241 -9.35 14.97 -14.70
CA GLN A 241 -10.35 14.21 -13.96
C GLN A 241 -10.01 14.08 -12.48
N GLY A 242 -8.79 14.46 -12.09
CA GLY A 242 -8.29 14.34 -10.74
C GLY A 242 -8.02 12.90 -10.30
N TYR A 243 -7.81 12.74 -8.99
CA TYR A 243 -7.54 11.42 -8.41
C TYR A 243 -8.76 10.50 -8.50
N ARG A 244 -8.55 9.31 -9.05
CA ARG A 244 -9.55 8.23 -9.11
C ARG A 244 -8.92 6.90 -8.73
N MET A 245 -9.61 6.15 -7.89
CA MET A 245 -9.18 4.78 -7.56
C MET A 245 -9.23 3.91 -8.82
N GLY A 246 -8.12 3.23 -9.15
CA GLY A 246 -8.06 2.33 -10.29
C GLY A 246 -7.91 3.02 -11.66
N SER A 247 -7.54 4.31 -11.74
CA SER A 247 -7.36 5.05 -13.00
C SER A 247 -6.45 4.33 -14.01
N MET A 248 -5.43 3.59 -13.55
CA MET A 248 -4.55 2.80 -14.42
C MET A 248 -5.21 1.54 -14.99
N ASN A 249 -6.33 1.09 -14.43
CA ASN A 249 -7.07 -0.07 -14.92
C ASN A 249 -8.11 0.30 -16.00
N GLU A 250 -8.37 1.59 -16.23
CA GLU A 250 -9.32 2.05 -17.24
C GLU A 250 -8.91 1.58 -18.66
N ALA A 251 -7.60 1.49 -18.92
CA ALA A 251 -7.08 0.99 -20.18
C ALA A 251 -7.35 -0.52 -20.39
N LEU A 252 -7.46 -1.31 -19.31
CA LEU A 252 -7.75 -2.75 -19.40
C LEU A 252 -9.22 -3.05 -19.73
N LYS A 253 -10.12 -2.08 -19.52
CA LYS A 253 -11.56 -2.24 -19.77
C LYS A 253 -11.93 -1.96 -21.24
N ARG A 254 -10.98 -1.45 -22.03
CA ARG A 254 -11.19 -1.05 -23.44
C ARG A 254 -10.63 -2.06 -24.45
N GLY A 255 -10.02 -3.13 -24.03
CA GLY A 255 -9.55 -4.27 -24.82
C GLY A 255 -10.29 -5.54 -24.41
#